data_b0a711e1529973cfcb7ccc4214da25c9
#
_entry.id   b0a711e1529973cfcb7ccc4214da25c9
#
_cell.length_a   1.000
_cell.length_b   1.000
_cell.length_c   1.000
_cell.angle_alpha   90.00
_cell.angle_beta   90.00
_cell.angle_gamma   90.00
#
_symmetry.space_group_name_H-M   'P 1'
#
loop_
_entity.id
_entity.type
_entity.pdbx_description
1 polymer ?
#
loop_
_entity_poly.entity_id
_entity_poly.type
_entity_poly.pdbx_seq_one_letter_code
_entity_poly.pdbx_strand_id
1 'polypeptide(L)'
;MSGRIFPLSQTKKEEKLLMAATNAQWGSRLGFILASAGSAIGLGAIWKFPFWAGANGGAAFIIPYIVFVFTIGVALVMAEIAIGRRGRGSVVSAMKNVGGKTYAALGAFGVLTSYLILSYYSVVGGWCVSYLVDSFMGAVTTTDADLLKANFGELVSNGTKNIAWHLVFLSLTCGTVILGVEKGIERISKYLMPTLFILMLAIIVRGLTLPGSWAGVEYLFSFKWENVTASAILNAMGFTFFSLSLGAGILVTYGSYLSKDTCIPNSSLWVAMLAIQASILAGLMIMPAVFAFGVEPNAGPGLVFITVPMIFASVPAGDIFAALFYICLLVAALTSSVSLLEVVVAFIHNEWHLSRRASVILCWVTLFFLGGVSALSFGVWSDITIAGRNIFDFLDFVCSNFMMPIGGLAVAVLAGWKAWPAIREELVSVRQYSEGTIQMIRVMITFLAPVLVLVAIYQGVFG
;
A
#
# COMPACT_ATOMS: atom_id res chain seq x y z
N MET A 1 -54.60 21.90 7.56
CA MET A 1 -53.25 22.39 7.92
C MET A 1 -52.77 21.61 9.13
N SER A 2 -51.98 20.56 8.92
CA SER A 2 -51.39 19.76 9.99
C SER A 2 -49.87 19.87 9.87
N GLY A 3 -49.29 20.77 10.67
CA GLY A 3 -47.85 20.93 10.78
C GLY A 3 -47.22 19.74 11.53
N ARG A 4 -46.45 18.93 10.83
CA ARG A 4 -45.60 17.92 11.46
C ARG A 4 -44.41 18.62 12.15
N ILE A 5 -44.48 18.70 13.47
CA ILE A 5 -43.35 19.10 14.33
C ILE A 5 -42.36 17.95 14.35
N PHE A 6 -41.21 18.10 13.67
CA PHE A 6 -40.07 17.17 13.83
C PHE A 6 -39.43 17.38 15.22
N PRO A 7 -39.11 16.34 15.96
CA PRO A 7 -38.55 16.47 17.30
C PRO A 7 -37.10 17.04 17.24
N LEU A 8 -36.91 18.17 17.90
CA LEU A 8 -35.63 18.90 18.08
C LEU A 8 -34.43 18.06 18.61
N SER A 9 -34.72 16.86 19.11
CA SER A 9 -33.69 15.93 19.61
C SER A 9 -32.95 15.18 18.50
N GLN A 10 -33.55 14.96 17.32
CA GLN A 10 -32.89 14.29 16.21
C GLN A 10 -31.92 15.24 15.47
N THR A 11 -32.30 16.50 15.30
CA THR A 11 -31.43 17.51 14.68
C THR A 11 -30.18 17.79 15.48
N LYS A 12 -30.23 17.84 16.83
CA LYS A 12 -29.04 18.00 17.67
C LYS A 12 -28.11 16.79 17.66
N LYS A 13 -28.66 15.59 17.49
CA LYS A 13 -27.86 14.36 17.39
C LYS A 13 -27.20 14.24 16.01
N GLU A 14 -27.90 14.65 14.95
CA GLU A 14 -27.37 14.74 13.58
C GLU A 14 -26.34 15.83 13.44
N GLU A 15 -26.55 17.03 14.04
CA GLU A 15 -25.52 18.07 14.10
C GLU A 15 -24.29 17.65 14.89
N LYS A 16 -24.46 16.94 16.02
CA LYS A 16 -23.35 16.43 16.80
C LYS A 16 -22.57 15.32 16.06
N LEU A 17 -23.27 14.49 15.31
CA LEU A 17 -22.66 13.46 14.43
C LEU A 17 -21.98 14.08 13.21
N LEU A 18 -22.56 15.09 12.59
CA LEU A 18 -21.91 15.89 11.54
C LEU A 18 -20.69 16.64 12.07
N MET A 19 -20.77 17.26 13.25
CA MET A 19 -19.61 17.89 13.90
C MET A 19 -18.54 16.89 14.32
N ALA A 20 -18.90 15.66 14.73
CA ALA A 20 -17.93 14.62 15.03
C ALA A 20 -17.27 14.05 13.76
N ALA A 21 -18.01 13.96 12.66
CA ALA A 21 -17.45 13.58 11.34
C ALA A 21 -16.59 14.69 10.74
N THR A 22 -16.78 15.96 11.13
CA THR A 22 -15.96 17.11 10.72
C THR A 22 -14.66 17.26 11.51
N ASN A 23 -14.43 16.44 12.57
CA ASN A 23 -13.25 16.56 13.43
C ASN A 23 -12.04 15.71 13.02
N ALA A 24 -12.17 14.81 12.05
CA ALA A 24 -11.01 14.09 11.52
C ALA A 24 -10.38 14.93 10.39
N GLN A 25 -9.32 15.65 10.70
CA GLN A 25 -8.55 16.45 9.73
C GLN A 25 -7.06 16.18 9.91
N TRP A 26 -6.31 16.37 8.83
CA TRP A 26 -4.85 16.40 8.90
C TRP A 26 -4.38 17.66 9.63
N GLY A 27 -3.49 17.51 10.58
CA GLY A 27 -2.88 18.65 11.29
C GLY A 27 -1.90 19.42 10.41
N SER A 28 -1.39 18.79 9.33
CA SER A 28 -0.47 19.43 8.39
C SER A 28 -0.48 18.78 7.00
N ARG A 29 -0.14 19.58 5.98
CA ARG A 29 0.10 19.08 4.62
C ARG A 29 1.21 18.03 4.56
N LEU A 30 2.32 18.24 5.31
CA LEU A 30 3.41 17.27 5.38
C LEU A 30 2.94 15.94 5.95
N GLY A 31 2.12 15.95 7.01
CA GLY A 31 1.55 14.74 7.58
C GLY A 31 0.69 13.97 6.60
N PHE A 32 -0.16 14.66 5.83
CA PHE A 32 -0.93 14.05 4.75
C PHE A 32 -0.02 13.40 3.68
N ILE A 33 1.01 14.12 3.20
CA ILE A 33 1.94 13.59 2.20
C ILE A 33 2.67 12.36 2.72
N LEU A 34 3.20 12.40 3.95
CA LEU A 34 3.95 11.30 4.54
C LEU A 34 3.05 10.08 4.84
N ALA A 35 1.82 10.30 5.29
CA ALA A 35 0.87 9.21 5.49
C ALA A 35 0.45 8.57 4.17
N SER A 36 0.17 9.38 3.14
CA SER A 36 -0.18 8.88 1.80
C SER A 36 1.00 8.16 1.13
N ALA A 37 2.21 8.71 1.25
CA ALA A 37 3.42 8.05 0.79
C ALA A 37 3.70 6.77 1.59
N GLY A 38 3.47 6.76 2.90
CA GLY A 38 3.60 5.58 3.75
C GLY A 38 2.64 4.46 3.38
N SER A 39 1.44 4.80 2.90
CA SER A 39 0.53 3.82 2.31
C SER A 39 1.10 3.20 1.03
N ALA A 40 1.70 4.03 0.19
CA ALA A 40 2.29 3.62 -1.07
C ALA A 40 3.62 2.83 -0.88
N ILE A 41 4.39 3.17 0.17
CA ILE A 41 5.69 2.58 0.49
C ILE A 41 5.50 1.45 1.53
N GLY A 42 4.78 0.41 1.16
CA GLY A 42 4.60 -0.79 1.98
C GLY A 42 5.64 -1.87 1.69
N LEU A 43 5.37 -3.06 2.20
CA LEU A 43 6.15 -4.26 1.86
C LEU A 43 6.30 -4.44 0.36
N GLY A 44 5.28 -4.05 -0.42
CA GLY A 44 5.33 -4.12 -1.88
C GLY A 44 6.45 -3.32 -2.51
N ALA A 45 6.77 -2.13 -2.01
CA ALA A 45 7.89 -1.36 -2.51
C ALA A 45 9.23 -2.02 -2.15
N ILE A 46 9.35 -2.60 -0.94
CA ILE A 46 10.63 -3.12 -0.44
C ILE A 46 10.93 -4.52 -0.99
N TRP A 47 9.92 -5.37 -1.18
CA TRP A 47 10.16 -6.74 -1.65
C TRP A 47 9.73 -6.96 -3.11
N LYS A 48 8.52 -6.48 -3.52
CA LYS A 48 8.02 -6.75 -4.89
C LYS A 48 8.82 -5.97 -5.93
N PHE A 49 9.27 -4.74 -5.64
CA PHE A 49 10.02 -3.95 -6.61
C PHE A 49 11.37 -4.58 -6.97
N PRO A 50 12.26 -4.96 -6.01
CA PRO A 50 13.50 -5.65 -6.35
C PRO A 50 13.27 -6.94 -7.12
N PHE A 51 12.26 -7.72 -6.72
CA PHE A 51 11.85 -8.94 -7.43
C PHE A 51 11.44 -8.65 -8.89
N TRP A 52 10.54 -7.70 -9.12
CA TRP A 52 10.09 -7.36 -10.47
C TRP A 52 11.19 -6.72 -11.32
N ALA A 53 12.03 -5.87 -10.73
CA ALA A 53 13.19 -5.30 -11.41
C ALA A 53 14.20 -6.41 -11.78
N GLY A 54 14.43 -7.36 -10.87
CA GLY A 54 15.28 -8.52 -11.11
C GLY A 54 14.76 -9.44 -12.22
N ALA A 55 13.45 -9.76 -12.20
CA ALA A 55 12.85 -10.66 -13.17
C ALA A 55 12.65 -10.04 -14.58
N ASN A 56 12.66 -8.70 -14.69
CA ASN A 56 12.33 -7.98 -15.93
C ASN A 56 13.48 -7.10 -16.44
N GLY A 57 14.74 -7.43 -16.14
CA GLY A 57 15.92 -6.78 -16.73
C GLY A 57 16.20 -5.36 -16.22
N GLY A 58 16.01 -5.10 -14.93
CA GLY A 58 16.40 -3.86 -14.26
C GLY A 58 15.79 -2.61 -14.88
N ALA A 59 16.59 -1.82 -15.60
CA ALA A 59 16.14 -0.56 -16.22
C ALA A 59 15.00 -0.74 -17.22
N ALA A 60 14.86 -1.89 -17.86
CA ALA A 60 13.76 -2.20 -18.78
C ALA A 60 12.38 -2.23 -18.07
N PHE A 61 12.36 -2.50 -16.78
CA PHE A 61 11.19 -2.39 -15.92
C PHE A 61 11.08 -1.03 -15.23
N ILE A 62 12.21 -0.48 -14.73
CA ILE A 62 12.24 0.74 -13.93
C ILE A 62 11.80 1.96 -14.74
N ILE A 63 12.24 2.07 -16.00
CA ILE A 63 11.91 3.23 -16.85
C ILE A 63 10.41 3.27 -17.16
N PRO A 64 9.77 2.19 -17.68
CA PRO A 64 8.31 2.16 -17.85
C PRO A 64 7.55 2.42 -16.54
N TYR A 65 8.00 1.86 -15.41
CA TYR A 65 7.38 2.11 -14.10
C TYR A 65 7.35 3.60 -13.77
N ILE A 66 8.49 4.31 -13.89
CA ILE A 66 8.57 5.75 -13.63
C ILE A 66 7.63 6.53 -14.57
N VAL A 67 7.60 6.17 -15.86
CA VAL A 67 6.72 6.80 -16.85
C VAL A 67 5.25 6.59 -16.45
N PHE A 68 4.84 5.38 -16.09
CA PHE A 68 3.47 5.10 -15.67
C PHE A 68 3.10 5.80 -14.36
N VAL A 69 4.02 5.91 -13.39
CA VAL A 69 3.76 6.65 -12.15
C VAL A 69 3.50 8.12 -12.45
N PHE A 70 4.32 8.79 -13.28
CA PHE A 70 4.14 10.21 -13.58
C PHE A 70 2.98 10.51 -14.54
N THR A 71 2.54 9.55 -15.30
CA THR A 71 1.40 9.71 -16.20
C THR A 71 0.09 9.32 -15.50
N ILE A 72 -0.27 8.05 -15.54
CA ILE A 72 -1.54 7.55 -14.99
C ILE A 72 -1.57 7.52 -13.46
N GLY A 73 -0.43 7.20 -12.83
CA GLY A 73 -0.34 7.08 -11.38
C GLY A 73 -0.69 8.39 -10.69
N VAL A 74 0.04 9.47 -11.01
CA VAL A 74 -0.21 10.80 -10.45
C VAL A 74 -1.62 11.30 -10.77
N ALA A 75 -2.12 11.06 -11.98
CA ALA A 75 -3.45 11.47 -12.39
C ALA A 75 -4.55 10.77 -11.56
N LEU A 76 -4.41 9.47 -11.31
CA LEU A 76 -5.34 8.71 -10.46
C LEU A 76 -5.22 9.09 -8.98
N VAL A 77 -4.01 9.32 -8.46
CA VAL A 77 -3.79 9.86 -7.11
C VAL A 77 -4.54 11.19 -6.94
N MET A 78 -4.42 12.11 -7.92
CA MET A 78 -5.17 13.37 -7.92
C MET A 78 -6.69 13.14 -7.91
N ALA A 79 -7.17 12.20 -8.73
CA ALA A 79 -8.58 11.88 -8.84
C ALA A 79 -9.15 11.32 -7.53
N GLU A 80 -8.47 10.35 -6.89
CA GLU A 80 -8.90 9.77 -5.61
C GLU A 80 -8.96 10.82 -4.50
N ILE A 81 -7.90 11.62 -4.36
CA ILE A 81 -7.84 12.69 -3.36
C ILE A 81 -8.93 13.73 -3.60
N ALA A 82 -9.17 14.13 -4.86
CA ALA A 82 -10.20 15.10 -5.22
C ALA A 82 -11.61 14.57 -4.93
N ILE A 83 -11.91 13.30 -5.27
CA ILE A 83 -13.17 12.64 -4.91
C ILE A 83 -13.36 12.64 -3.39
N GLY A 84 -12.34 12.26 -2.64
CA GLY A 84 -12.38 12.22 -1.18
C GLY A 84 -12.64 13.61 -0.59
N ARG A 85 -11.87 14.62 -1.01
CA ARG A 85 -12.00 16.01 -0.52
C ARG A 85 -13.35 16.64 -0.88
N ARG A 86 -13.87 16.38 -2.08
CA ARG A 86 -15.17 16.86 -2.53
C ARG A 86 -16.32 16.17 -1.82
N GLY A 87 -16.23 14.84 -1.71
CA GLY A 87 -17.34 14.01 -1.23
C GLY A 87 -17.45 13.90 0.28
N ARG A 88 -16.29 13.97 1.00
CA ARG A 88 -16.20 13.84 2.46
C ARG A 88 -16.70 12.49 3.00
N GLY A 89 -16.39 12.20 4.25
CA GLY A 89 -16.84 10.99 4.93
C GLY A 89 -16.07 9.72 4.51
N SER A 90 -16.73 8.58 4.55
CA SER A 90 -16.17 7.30 4.11
C SER A 90 -16.01 7.27 2.58
N VAL A 91 -15.27 6.28 2.06
CA VAL A 91 -15.19 6.05 0.60
C VAL A 91 -16.58 5.92 -0.02
N VAL A 92 -17.48 5.19 0.66
CA VAL A 92 -18.87 4.98 0.22
C VAL A 92 -19.62 6.31 0.13
N SER A 93 -19.59 7.10 1.20
CA SER A 93 -20.21 8.43 1.24
C SER A 93 -19.58 9.37 0.23
N ALA A 94 -18.24 9.41 0.12
CA ALA A 94 -17.54 10.29 -0.82
C ALA A 94 -17.90 9.98 -2.27
N MET A 95 -17.86 8.73 -2.68
CA MET A 95 -18.20 8.30 -4.03
C MET A 95 -19.72 8.51 -4.33
N LYS A 96 -20.58 8.28 -3.32
CA LYS A 96 -22.02 8.58 -3.43
C LYS A 96 -22.30 10.07 -3.65
N ASN A 97 -21.65 10.92 -2.87
CA ASN A 97 -21.87 12.37 -2.92
C ASN A 97 -21.38 12.99 -4.24
N VAL A 98 -20.32 12.43 -4.82
CA VAL A 98 -19.76 12.89 -6.10
C VAL A 98 -20.44 12.23 -7.29
N GLY A 99 -20.75 10.92 -7.22
CA GLY A 99 -21.19 10.12 -8.36
C GLY A 99 -22.61 9.57 -8.28
N GLY A 100 -23.27 9.64 -7.12
CA GLY A 100 -24.61 9.08 -6.89
C GLY A 100 -24.59 7.62 -6.42
N LYS A 101 -25.78 7.01 -6.30
CA LYS A 101 -25.99 5.69 -5.65
C LYS A 101 -25.17 4.55 -6.25
N THR A 102 -25.00 4.50 -7.56
CA THR A 102 -24.20 3.44 -8.24
C THR A 102 -22.74 3.47 -7.76
N TYR A 103 -22.17 4.66 -7.60
CA TYR A 103 -20.80 4.81 -7.12
C TYR A 103 -20.63 4.51 -5.63
N ALA A 104 -21.71 4.56 -4.84
CA ALA A 104 -21.67 4.06 -3.46
C ALA A 104 -21.31 2.57 -3.40
N ALA A 105 -21.85 1.75 -4.30
CA ALA A 105 -21.52 0.33 -4.38
C ALA A 105 -20.05 0.10 -4.75
N LEU A 106 -19.50 0.92 -5.67
CA LEU A 106 -18.08 0.89 -6.02
C LEU A 106 -17.20 1.37 -4.84
N GLY A 107 -17.67 2.33 -4.05
CA GLY A 107 -17.03 2.72 -2.79
C GLY A 107 -17.00 1.57 -1.78
N ALA A 108 -18.11 0.85 -1.62
CA ALA A 108 -18.16 -0.34 -0.76
C ALA A 108 -17.24 -1.46 -1.24
N PHE A 109 -17.08 -1.62 -2.56
CA PHE A 109 -16.11 -2.53 -3.16
C PHE A 109 -14.67 -2.15 -2.78
N GLY A 110 -14.31 -0.86 -2.78
CA GLY A 110 -13.01 -0.37 -2.30
C GLY A 110 -12.78 -0.65 -0.81
N VAL A 111 -13.81 -0.51 0.04
CA VAL A 111 -13.75 -0.90 1.47
C VAL A 111 -13.49 -2.40 1.62
N LEU A 112 -14.21 -3.23 0.86
CA LEU A 112 -14.00 -4.68 0.86
C LEU A 112 -12.59 -5.04 0.38
N THR A 113 -12.09 -4.36 -0.65
CA THR A 113 -10.71 -4.54 -1.14
C THR A 113 -9.69 -4.28 -0.02
N SER A 114 -9.78 -3.14 0.66
CA SER A 114 -8.90 -2.80 1.78
C SER A 114 -8.99 -3.82 2.93
N TYR A 115 -10.19 -4.28 3.24
CA TYR A 115 -10.42 -5.27 4.29
C TYR A 115 -9.79 -6.63 3.97
N LEU A 116 -9.98 -7.12 2.74
CA LEU A 116 -9.40 -8.39 2.29
C LEU A 116 -7.88 -8.31 2.20
N ILE A 117 -7.33 -7.21 1.65
CA ILE A 117 -5.87 -7.01 1.62
C ILE A 117 -5.31 -7.05 3.04
N LEU A 118 -5.90 -6.32 3.98
CA LEU A 118 -5.38 -6.26 5.34
C LEU A 118 -5.40 -7.64 6.04
N SER A 119 -6.34 -8.52 5.70
CA SER A 119 -6.44 -9.84 6.31
C SER A 119 -5.21 -10.70 6.05
N TYR A 120 -4.71 -10.77 4.81
CA TYR A 120 -3.51 -11.52 4.49
C TYR A 120 -2.22 -10.70 4.69
N TYR A 121 -2.27 -9.39 4.49
CA TYR A 121 -1.13 -8.50 4.68
C TYR A 121 -0.65 -8.47 6.13
N SER A 122 -1.56 -8.56 7.09
CA SER A 122 -1.22 -8.62 8.51
C SER A 122 -0.52 -9.92 8.92
N VAL A 123 -0.69 -11.01 8.17
CA VAL A 123 0.09 -12.24 8.35
C VAL A 123 1.54 -12.01 7.98
N VAL A 124 1.80 -11.40 6.82
CA VAL A 124 3.16 -11.05 6.38
C VAL A 124 3.80 -10.01 7.31
N GLY A 125 3.02 -9.03 7.78
CA GLY A 125 3.46 -8.11 8.83
C GLY A 125 3.87 -8.84 10.11
N GLY A 126 3.17 -9.90 10.47
CA GLY A 126 3.53 -10.80 11.56
C GLY A 126 4.88 -11.49 11.35
N TRP A 127 5.18 -11.96 10.14
CA TRP A 127 6.50 -12.52 9.80
C TRP A 127 7.62 -11.49 10.00
N CYS A 128 7.38 -10.21 9.63
CA CYS A 128 8.35 -9.14 9.87
C CYS A 128 8.62 -8.94 11.38
N VAL A 129 7.59 -9.05 12.23
CA VAL A 129 7.75 -8.98 13.68
C VAL A 129 8.52 -10.17 14.21
N SER A 130 8.20 -11.40 13.77
CA SER A 130 8.94 -12.62 14.15
C SER A 130 10.43 -12.49 13.84
N TYR A 131 10.75 -12.16 12.58
CA TYR A 131 12.14 -12.03 12.14
C TYR A 131 12.90 -10.88 12.82
N LEU A 132 12.19 -9.81 13.19
CA LEU A 132 12.79 -8.76 14.01
C LEU A 132 13.19 -9.27 15.39
N VAL A 133 12.31 -10.02 16.06
CA VAL A 133 12.61 -10.63 17.37
C VAL A 133 13.75 -11.65 17.24
N ASP A 134 13.69 -12.51 16.24
CA ASP A 134 14.69 -13.53 15.97
C ASP A 134 16.07 -12.93 15.62
N SER A 135 16.11 -11.74 14.96
CA SER A 135 17.37 -11.04 14.68
C SER A 135 18.03 -10.48 15.94
N PHE A 136 17.26 -10.04 16.93
CA PHE A 136 17.84 -9.64 18.24
C PHE A 136 18.37 -10.85 19.03
N MET A 137 17.92 -12.06 18.74
CA MET A 137 18.40 -13.30 19.35
C MET A 137 19.55 -13.94 18.57
N GLY A 138 19.97 -13.36 17.42
CA GLY A 138 20.97 -13.93 16.52
C GLY A 138 20.51 -15.21 15.81
N ALA A 139 19.19 -15.46 15.77
CA ALA A 139 18.64 -16.72 15.26
C ALA A 139 18.39 -16.72 13.74
N VAL A 140 18.44 -15.55 13.08
CA VAL A 140 18.17 -15.42 11.63
C VAL A 140 19.44 -15.30 10.79
N THR A 141 20.60 -15.08 11.38
CA THR A 141 21.87 -14.87 10.68
C THR A 141 22.65 -16.18 10.60
N THR A 142 22.38 -16.94 9.56
CA THR A 142 23.14 -18.16 9.21
C THR A 142 23.40 -18.21 7.72
N THR A 143 24.55 -18.78 7.32
CA THR A 143 24.91 -19.00 5.91
C THR A 143 24.31 -20.28 5.33
N ASP A 144 23.67 -21.09 6.16
CA ASP A 144 22.98 -22.31 5.75
C ASP A 144 21.59 -21.97 5.16
N ALA A 145 21.49 -22.00 3.82
CA ALA A 145 20.27 -21.72 3.10
C ALA A 145 19.14 -22.70 3.39
N ASP A 146 19.48 -23.99 3.65
CA ASP A 146 18.47 -25.02 3.92
C ASP A 146 17.88 -24.84 5.33
N LEU A 147 18.71 -24.44 6.30
CA LEU A 147 18.24 -24.07 7.63
C LEU A 147 17.32 -22.84 7.58
N LEU A 148 17.67 -21.81 6.80
CA LEU A 148 16.81 -20.62 6.63
C LEU A 148 15.47 -20.96 5.97
N LYS A 149 15.47 -21.83 4.94
CA LYS A 149 14.23 -22.33 4.33
C LYS A 149 13.40 -23.12 5.33
N ALA A 150 14.04 -23.99 6.13
CA ALA A 150 13.37 -24.76 7.17
C ALA A 150 12.75 -23.86 8.25
N ASN A 151 13.48 -22.85 8.74
CA ASN A 151 13.01 -21.89 9.74
C ASN A 151 11.82 -21.07 9.21
N PHE A 152 11.90 -20.57 7.97
CA PHE A 152 10.79 -19.86 7.35
C PHE A 152 9.59 -20.80 7.13
N GLY A 153 9.85 -22.03 6.63
CA GLY A 153 8.81 -23.05 6.47
C GLY A 153 8.11 -23.40 7.78
N GLU A 154 8.88 -23.54 8.88
CA GLU A 154 8.32 -23.77 10.21
C GLU A 154 7.45 -22.58 10.69
N LEU A 155 7.95 -21.35 10.51
CA LEU A 155 7.17 -20.15 10.89
C LEU A 155 5.80 -20.11 10.20
N VAL A 156 5.77 -20.34 8.88
CA VAL A 156 4.54 -20.19 8.09
C VAL A 156 3.60 -21.40 8.24
N SER A 157 4.14 -22.60 8.42
CA SER A 157 3.33 -23.82 8.55
C SER A 157 2.82 -24.06 9.97
N ASN A 158 3.51 -23.55 10.99
CA ASN A 158 3.05 -23.65 12.37
C ASN A 158 1.90 -22.65 12.62
N GLY A 159 0.66 -23.12 12.51
CA GLY A 159 -0.54 -22.29 12.61
C GLY A 159 -0.59 -21.45 13.89
N THR A 160 -0.22 -22.00 15.04
CA THR A 160 -0.22 -21.26 16.31
C THR A 160 0.78 -20.11 16.31
N LYS A 161 2.00 -20.35 15.87
CA LYS A 161 3.09 -19.37 15.80
C LYS A 161 2.73 -18.27 14.78
N ASN A 162 2.22 -18.65 13.61
CA ASN A 162 1.83 -17.73 12.55
C ASN A 162 0.65 -16.82 12.96
N ILE A 163 -0.40 -17.39 13.58
CA ILE A 163 -1.52 -16.63 14.13
C ILE A 163 -1.09 -15.70 15.27
N ALA A 164 -0.19 -16.14 16.14
CA ALA A 164 0.30 -15.29 17.24
C ALA A 164 1.00 -14.03 16.71
N TRP A 165 1.90 -14.16 15.74
CA TRP A 165 2.58 -13.02 15.13
C TRP A 165 1.65 -12.13 14.30
N HIS A 166 0.70 -12.72 13.56
CA HIS A 166 -0.38 -11.98 12.92
C HIS A 166 -1.14 -11.11 13.93
N LEU A 167 -1.52 -11.68 15.08
CA LEU A 167 -2.24 -10.97 16.13
C LEU A 167 -1.43 -9.80 16.71
N VAL A 168 -0.14 -9.99 16.93
CA VAL A 168 0.76 -8.92 17.39
C VAL A 168 0.78 -7.77 16.40
N PHE A 169 1.03 -8.05 15.11
CA PHE A 169 1.07 -7.02 14.08
C PHE A 169 -0.28 -6.31 13.90
N LEU A 170 -1.37 -7.07 13.88
CA LEU A 170 -2.73 -6.51 13.79
C LEU A 170 -3.03 -5.59 14.97
N SER A 171 -2.58 -5.95 16.19
CA SER A 171 -2.75 -5.13 17.39
C SER A 171 -1.95 -3.83 17.32
N LEU A 172 -0.74 -3.83 16.77
CA LEU A 172 0.04 -2.61 16.52
C LEU A 172 -0.67 -1.68 15.52
N THR A 173 -1.22 -2.25 14.45
CA THR A 173 -2.01 -1.51 13.45
C THR A 173 -3.26 -0.88 14.08
N CYS A 174 -4.04 -1.65 14.81
CA CYS A 174 -5.25 -1.19 15.51
C CYS A 174 -4.94 -0.16 16.59
N GLY A 175 -3.86 -0.36 17.35
CA GLY A 175 -3.37 0.59 18.35
C GLY A 175 -3.00 1.96 17.78
N THR A 176 -2.50 1.99 16.55
CA THR A 176 -2.24 3.24 15.82
C THR A 176 -3.53 3.93 15.38
N VAL A 177 -4.43 3.18 14.74
CA VAL A 177 -5.66 3.74 14.15
C VAL A 177 -6.64 4.22 15.23
N ILE A 178 -6.69 3.57 16.40
CA ILE A 178 -7.61 3.95 17.49
C ILE A 178 -7.34 5.38 18.01
N LEU A 179 -6.08 5.87 17.87
CA LEU A 179 -5.69 7.21 18.29
C LEU A 179 -6.19 8.32 17.36
N GLY A 180 -6.73 7.97 16.19
CA GLY A 180 -7.28 8.92 15.23
C GLY A 180 -6.29 9.36 14.16
N VAL A 181 -6.73 10.27 13.28
CA VAL A 181 -5.95 10.70 12.12
C VAL A 181 -4.73 11.51 12.54
N GLU A 182 -4.92 12.61 13.27
CA GLU A 182 -3.84 13.52 13.67
C GLU A 182 -2.87 12.90 14.68
N LYS A 183 -3.41 12.35 15.79
CA LYS A 183 -2.59 11.83 16.90
C LYS A 183 -2.04 10.43 16.66
N GLY A 184 -2.67 9.64 15.81
CA GLY A 184 -2.26 8.30 15.43
C GLY A 184 -1.54 8.29 14.08
N ILE A 185 -2.30 8.29 12.99
CA ILE A 185 -1.81 8.06 11.63
C ILE A 185 -0.76 9.10 11.23
N GLU A 186 -1.08 10.39 11.35
CA GLU A 186 -0.18 11.47 10.96
C GLU A 186 1.09 11.50 11.81
N ARG A 187 0.93 11.44 13.13
CA ARG A 187 2.07 11.50 14.05
C ARG A 187 3.04 10.35 13.82
N ILE A 188 2.52 9.13 13.68
CA ILE A 188 3.34 7.95 13.43
C ILE A 188 4.03 8.04 12.08
N SER A 189 3.32 8.42 11.02
CA SER A 189 3.90 8.58 9.68
C SER A 189 5.02 9.63 9.64
N LYS A 190 4.90 10.73 10.40
CA LYS A 190 5.95 11.76 10.50
C LYS A 190 7.27 11.24 11.09
N TYR A 191 7.23 10.25 11.97
CA TYR A 191 8.43 9.62 12.54
C TYR A 191 8.89 8.43 11.72
N LEU A 192 7.97 7.54 11.34
CA LEU A 192 8.32 6.30 10.67
C LEU A 192 8.85 6.52 9.26
N MET A 193 8.30 7.47 8.49
CA MET A 193 8.73 7.66 7.11
C MET A 193 10.19 8.15 6.99
N PRO A 194 10.63 9.21 7.70
CA PRO A 194 12.06 9.57 7.69
C PRO A 194 12.95 8.44 8.21
N THR A 195 12.53 7.75 9.28
CA THR A 195 13.27 6.60 9.82
C THR A 195 13.46 5.51 8.77
N LEU A 196 12.41 5.19 8.01
CA LEU A 196 12.47 4.22 6.90
C LEU A 196 13.57 4.59 5.90
N PHE A 197 13.58 5.83 5.41
CA PHE A 197 14.58 6.29 4.44
C PHE A 197 16.00 6.26 5.01
N ILE A 198 16.19 6.64 6.28
CA ILE A 198 17.50 6.60 6.95
C ILE A 198 17.98 5.13 7.06
N LEU A 199 17.11 4.21 7.47
CA LEU A 199 17.43 2.79 7.57
C LEU A 199 17.79 2.20 6.21
N MET A 200 17.01 2.50 5.16
CA MET A 200 17.31 2.07 3.80
C MET A 200 18.69 2.55 3.36
N LEU A 201 19.02 3.83 3.57
CA LEU A 201 20.33 4.38 3.22
C LEU A 201 21.47 3.71 3.98
N ALA A 202 21.31 3.44 5.28
CA ALA A 202 22.33 2.75 6.08
C ALA A 202 22.61 1.34 5.53
N ILE A 203 21.57 0.59 5.16
CA ILE A 203 21.70 -0.75 4.59
C ILE A 203 22.32 -0.69 3.19
N ILE A 204 21.91 0.29 2.36
CA ILE A 204 22.49 0.51 1.02
C ILE A 204 23.99 0.78 1.12
N VAL A 205 24.42 1.72 1.98
CA VAL A 205 25.84 2.04 2.17
C VAL A 205 26.61 0.76 2.53
N ARG A 206 26.08 -0.06 3.43
CA ARG A 206 26.72 -1.35 3.78
C ARG A 206 26.73 -2.32 2.61
N GLY A 207 25.63 -2.46 1.88
CA GLY A 207 25.52 -3.33 0.71
C GLY A 207 26.55 -2.98 -0.38
N LEU A 208 26.73 -1.70 -0.63
CA LEU A 208 27.69 -1.19 -1.64
C LEU A 208 29.17 -1.42 -1.27
N THR A 209 29.47 -1.67 0.01
CA THR A 209 30.85 -2.01 0.43
C THR A 209 31.20 -3.49 0.22
N LEU A 210 30.25 -4.32 -0.21
CA LEU A 210 30.50 -5.74 -0.46
C LEU A 210 31.26 -5.95 -1.77
N PRO A 211 32.23 -6.86 -1.83
CA PRO A 211 32.90 -7.23 -3.08
C PRO A 211 31.89 -7.73 -4.13
N GLY A 212 31.94 -7.23 -5.34
CA GLY A 212 31.04 -7.61 -6.43
C GLY A 212 29.66 -6.96 -6.40
N SER A 213 29.33 -6.13 -5.41
CA SER A 213 28.02 -5.47 -5.26
C SER A 213 27.68 -4.51 -6.41
N TRP A 214 28.71 -3.92 -7.05
CA TRP A 214 28.53 -2.98 -8.15
C TRP A 214 27.79 -3.59 -9.35
N ALA A 215 27.97 -4.89 -9.59
CA ALA A 215 27.23 -5.59 -10.64
C ALA A 215 25.71 -5.53 -10.46
N GLY A 216 25.22 -5.51 -9.21
CA GLY A 216 23.80 -5.33 -8.91
C GLY A 216 23.29 -3.91 -9.18
N VAL A 217 24.14 -2.88 -8.94
CA VAL A 217 23.83 -1.49 -9.33
C VAL A 217 23.77 -1.36 -10.85
N GLU A 218 24.78 -1.92 -11.53
CA GLU A 218 24.83 -1.93 -12.99
C GLU A 218 23.64 -2.64 -13.59
N TYR A 219 23.25 -3.79 -13.04
CA TYR A 219 22.06 -4.53 -13.47
C TYR A 219 20.78 -3.69 -13.36
N LEU A 220 20.58 -2.95 -12.26
CA LEU A 220 19.40 -2.12 -12.06
C LEU A 220 19.30 -0.99 -13.07
N PHE A 221 20.41 -0.33 -13.42
CA PHE A 221 20.42 0.91 -14.19
C PHE A 221 20.95 0.77 -15.61
N SER A 222 21.56 -0.36 -15.96
CA SER A 222 22.00 -0.61 -17.34
C SER A 222 20.81 -0.92 -18.24
N PHE A 223 20.53 -0.01 -19.17
CA PHE A 223 19.43 -0.18 -20.12
C PHE A 223 19.87 -1.04 -21.29
N LYS A 224 19.15 -2.14 -21.51
CA LYS A 224 19.37 -3.05 -22.64
C LYS A 224 18.05 -3.23 -23.39
N TRP A 225 18.05 -2.89 -24.68
CA TRP A 225 16.86 -3.03 -25.53
C TRP A 225 16.31 -4.45 -25.61
N GLU A 226 17.18 -5.45 -25.54
CA GLU A 226 16.80 -6.88 -25.54
C GLU A 226 15.91 -7.27 -24.38
N ASN A 227 16.00 -6.54 -23.24
CA ASN A 227 15.20 -6.78 -22.05
C ASN A 227 13.84 -6.03 -22.08
N VAL A 228 13.62 -5.15 -23.05
CA VAL A 228 12.34 -4.41 -23.18
C VAL A 228 11.32 -5.32 -23.83
N THR A 229 10.66 -6.11 -23.04
CA THR A 229 9.59 -7.03 -23.47
C THR A 229 8.21 -6.44 -23.17
N ALA A 230 7.18 -6.91 -23.86
CA ALA A 230 5.80 -6.56 -23.53
C ALA A 230 5.46 -6.93 -22.07
N SER A 231 5.96 -8.06 -21.60
CA SER A 231 5.78 -8.51 -20.21
C SER A 231 6.42 -7.52 -19.21
N ALA A 232 7.66 -7.07 -19.45
CA ALA A 232 8.32 -6.09 -18.58
C ALA A 232 7.53 -4.77 -18.48
N ILE A 233 7.01 -4.27 -19.60
CA ILE A 233 6.18 -3.05 -19.65
C ILE A 233 4.86 -3.26 -18.90
N LEU A 234 4.17 -4.38 -19.12
CA LEU A 234 2.90 -4.70 -18.49
C LEU A 234 3.05 -4.92 -16.99
N ASN A 235 4.13 -5.59 -16.57
CA ASN A 235 4.47 -5.77 -15.16
C ASN A 235 4.76 -4.43 -14.47
N ALA A 236 5.48 -3.52 -15.14
CA ALA A 236 5.74 -2.16 -14.63
C ALA A 236 4.44 -1.36 -14.49
N MET A 237 3.50 -1.51 -15.41
CA MET A 237 2.18 -0.89 -15.34
C MET A 237 1.36 -1.45 -14.16
N GLY A 238 1.26 -2.77 -14.04
CA GLY A 238 0.56 -3.42 -12.91
C GLY A 238 1.17 -3.03 -11.56
N PHE A 239 2.51 -3.00 -11.49
CA PHE A 239 3.21 -2.56 -10.29
C PHE A 239 2.92 -1.09 -9.94
N THR A 240 2.68 -0.21 -10.91
CA THR A 240 2.31 1.19 -10.67
C THR A 240 1.02 1.32 -9.86
N PHE A 241 -0.01 0.54 -10.18
CA PHE A 241 -1.27 0.53 -9.40
C PHE A 241 -1.04 0.06 -7.97
N PHE A 242 -0.28 -1.00 -7.83
CA PHE A 242 0.04 -1.56 -6.53
C PHE A 242 0.89 -0.60 -5.68
N SER A 243 1.96 -0.04 -6.26
CA SER A 243 2.91 0.83 -5.56
C SER A 243 2.33 2.17 -5.11
N LEU A 244 1.24 2.63 -5.71
CA LEU A 244 0.54 3.86 -5.31
C LEU A 244 -0.75 3.59 -4.51
N SER A 245 -1.03 2.32 -4.18
CA SER A 245 -2.22 1.89 -3.44
C SER A 245 -3.55 2.35 -4.08
N LEU A 246 -3.61 2.37 -5.42
CA LEU A 246 -4.76 2.85 -6.18
C LEU A 246 -5.92 1.83 -6.16
N GLY A 247 -7.14 2.33 -6.12
CA GLY A 247 -8.36 1.51 -6.21
C GLY A 247 -8.83 0.89 -4.90
N ALA A 248 -8.02 0.91 -3.84
CA ALA A 248 -8.37 0.39 -2.52
C ALA A 248 -9.14 1.39 -1.63
N GLY A 249 -9.43 2.61 -2.13
CA GLY A 249 -10.14 3.65 -1.42
C GLY A 249 -9.32 4.42 -0.38
N ILE A 250 -8.02 4.15 -0.27
CA ILE A 250 -7.14 4.75 0.73
C ILE A 250 -7.01 6.26 0.50
N LEU A 251 -6.65 6.67 -0.72
CA LEU A 251 -6.45 8.09 -1.03
C LEU A 251 -7.78 8.85 -1.08
N VAL A 252 -8.91 8.19 -1.37
CA VAL A 252 -10.25 8.76 -1.20
C VAL A 252 -10.53 9.04 0.28
N THR A 253 -10.24 8.08 1.16
CA THR A 253 -10.41 8.26 2.62
C THR A 253 -9.51 9.38 3.13
N TYR A 254 -8.23 9.37 2.79
CA TYR A 254 -7.27 10.38 3.22
C TYR A 254 -7.59 11.77 2.64
N GLY A 255 -8.07 11.81 1.40
CA GLY A 255 -8.58 13.02 0.76
C GLY A 255 -9.79 13.62 1.49
N SER A 256 -10.66 12.78 2.08
CA SER A 256 -11.83 13.26 2.82
C SER A 256 -11.47 14.07 4.07
N TYR A 257 -10.29 13.84 4.62
CA TYR A 257 -9.75 14.58 5.78
C TYR A 257 -8.93 15.82 5.38
N LEU A 258 -8.78 16.07 4.06
CA LEU A 258 -7.92 17.14 3.57
C LEU A 258 -8.61 18.50 3.65
N SER A 259 -7.88 19.51 4.13
CA SER A 259 -8.34 20.90 4.12
C SER A 259 -8.42 21.47 2.70
N LYS A 260 -9.25 22.49 2.50
CA LYS A 260 -9.37 23.17 1.20
C LYS A 260 -8.12 23.95 0.78
N ASP A 261 -7.26 24.27 1.74
CA ASP A 261 -6.02 25.05 1.51
C ASP A 261 -4.86 24.18 0.98
N THR A 262 -5.05 22.86 0.91
CA THR A 262 -4.01 21.95 0.42
C THR A 262 -4.09 21.82 -1.10
N CYS A 263 -2.97 22.08 -1.77
CA CYS A 263 -2.82 21.91 -3.22
C CYS A 263 -2.74 20.42 -3.57
N ILE A 264 -3.81 19.86 -4.17
CA ILE A 264 -3.87 18.44 -4.54
C ILE A 264 -2.77 18.05 -5.54
N PRO A 265 -2.60 18.76 -6.70
CA PRO A 265 -1.60 18.34 -7.67
C PRO A 265 -0.19 18.26 -7.10
N ASN A 266 0.20 19.27 -6.31
CA ASN A 266 1.53 19.29 -5.70
C ASN A 266 1.68 18.16 -4.67
N SER A 267 0.69 17.91 -3.84
CA SER A 267 0.75 16.82 -2.85
C SER A 267 0.79 15.44 -3.51
N SER A 268 0.04 15.24 -4.60
CA SER A 268 0.04 14.01 -5.39
C SER A 268 1.41 13.73 -6.02
N LEU A 269 2.05 14.78 -6.55
CA LEU A 269 3.43 14.67 -7.09
C LEU A 269 4.42 14.25 -6.00
N TRP A 270 4.35 14.83 -4.80
CA TRP A 270 5.22 14.43 -3.70
C TRP A 270 4.99 12.99 -3.26
N VAL A 271 3.74 12.53 -3.18
CA VAL A 271 3.43 11.13 -2.87
C VAL A 271 4.05 10.20 -3.91
N ALA A 272 3.87 10.50 -5.18
CA ALA A 272 4.44 9.70 -6.28
C ALA A 272 5.98 9.70 -6.29
N MET A 273 6.61 10.86 -6.07
CA MET A 273 8.08 10.97 -5.99
C MET A 273 8.64 10.16 -4.83
N LEU A 274 8.02 10.22 -3.65
CA LEU A 274 8.45 9.43 -2.49
C LEU A 274 8.26 7.92 -2.74
N ALA A 275 7.19 7.51 -3.42
CA ALA A 275 6.96 6.11 -3.78
C ALA A 275 8.02 5.59 -4.77
N ILE A 276 8.34 6.35 -5.83
CA ILE A 276 9.42 6.02 -6.77
C ILE A 276 10.77 5.93 -6.04
N GLN A 277 11.09 6.95 -5.24
CA GLN A 277 12.34 7.01 -4.50
C GLN A 277 12.50 5.79 -3.58
N ALA A 278 11.47 5.42 -2.82
CA ALA A 278 11.53 4.26 -1.95
C ALA A 278 11.68 2.96 -2.74
N SER A 279 11.00 2.81 -3.88
CA SER A 279 11.14 1.64 -4.75
C SER A 279 12.58 1.50 -5.29
N ILE A 280 13.17 2.59 -5.78
CA ILE A 280 14.56 2.59 -6.27
C ILE A 280 15.53 2.29 -5.14
N LEU A 281 15.34 2.90 -3.96
CA LEU A 281 16.18 2.63 -2.79
C LEU A 281 16.04 1.16 -2.34
N ALA A 282 14.86 0.56 -2.42
CA ALA A 282 14.66 -0.86 -2.14
C ALA A 282 15.43 -1.75 -3.14
N GLY A 283 15.42 -1.40 -4.41
CA GLY A 283 16.26 -2.05 -5.42
C GLY A 283 17.74 -1.97 -5.06
N LEU A 284 18.22 -0.77 -4.71
CA LEU A 284 19.62 -0.54 -4.30
C LEU A 284 19.97 -1.20 -2.94
N MET A 285 19.00 -1.40 -2.07
CA MET A 285 19.19 -2.08 -0.79
C MET A 285 19.41 -3.61 -0.96
N ILE A 286 18.75 -4.21 -1.94
CA ILE A 286 18.69 -5.67 -2.10
C ILE A 286 19.63 -6.14 -3.23
N MET A 287 19.55 -5.54 -4.43
CA MET A 287 20.23 -6.09 -5.61
C MET A 287 21.76 -6.09 -5.51
N PRO A 288 22.45 -5.06 -4.96
CA PRO A 288 23.90 -5.12 -4.78
C PRO A 288 24.34 -6.31 -3.93
N ALA A 289 23.59 -6.61 -2.88
CA ALA A 289 23.87 -7.73 -2.00
C ALA A 289 23.58 -9.09 -2.67
N VAL A 290 22.45 -9.21 -3.38
CA VAL A 290 22.09 -10.40 -4.16
C VAL A 290 23.19 -10.76 -5.17
N PHE A 291 23.70 -9.78 -5.93
CA PHE A 291 24.75 -9.98 -6.90
C PHE A 291 26.13 -10.28 -6.26
N ALA A 292 26.45 -9.63 -5.12
CA ALA A 292 27.70 -9.90 -4.39
C ALA A 292 27.81 -11.35 -3.93
N PHE A 293 26.68 -11.99 -3.63
CA PHE A 293 26.62 -13.39 -3.18
C PHE A 293 26.21 -14.37 -4.28
N GLY A 294 26.04 -13.92 -5.53
CA GLY A 294 25.69 -14.79 -6.66
C GLY A 294 24.33 -15.46 -6.54
N VAL A 295 23.38 -14.84 -5.84
CA VAL A 295 22.01 -15.36 -5.67
C VAL A 295 21.15 -14.88 -6.83
N GLU A 296 20.21 -15.72 -7.28
CA GLU A 296 19.26 -15.31 -8.31
C GLU A 296 18.26 -14.23 -7.80
N PRO A 297 18.05 -13.15 -8.54
CA PRO A 297 17.24 -12.02 -8.10
C PRO A 297 15.71 -12.26 -8.14
N ASN A 298 15.25 -13.45 -8.52
CA ASN A 298 13.85 -13.79 -8.78
C ASN A 298 13.19 -14.69 -7.72
N ALA A 299 13.71 -14.70 -6.48
CA ALA A 299 13.29 -15.64 -5.42
C ALA A 299 11.94 -15.31 -4.72
N GLY A 300 11.15 -14.34 -5.19
CA GLY A 300 9.84 -13.98 -4.60
C GLY A 300 9.92 -13.55 -3.11
N PRO A 301 8.94 -13.94 -2.25
CA PRO A 301 8.99 -13.65 -0.81
C PRO A 301 10.22 -14.27 -0.10
N GLY A 302 10.73 -15.38 -0.62
CA GLY A 302 11.97 -16.01 -0.14
C GLY A 302 13.18 -15.09 -0.20
N LEU A 303 13.18 -14.11 -1.10
CA LEU A 303 14.25 -13.10 -1.18
C LEU A 303 14.45 -12.38 0.15
N VAL A 304 13.37 -11.98 0.81
CA VAL A 304 13.40 -11.17 2.03
C VAL A 304 13.62 -12.03 3.29
N PHE A 305 13.04 -13.21 3.35
CA PHE A 305 13.04 -14.04 4.56
C PHE A 305 14.07 -15.21 4.54
N ILE A 306 14.68 -15.47 3.39
CA ILE A 306 15.69 -16.53 3.24
C ILE A 306 17.01 -15.91 2.74
N THR A 307 16.99 -15.22 1.59
CA THR A 307 18.21 -14.73 0.95
C THR A 307 18.86 -13.57 1.71
N VAL A 308 18.09 -12.59 2.15
CA VAL A 308 18.63 -11.42 2.86
C VAL A 308 19.25 -11.79 4.20
N PRO A 309 18.67 -12.65 5.06
CA PRO A 309 19.33 -13.17 6.25
C PRO A 309 20.68 -13.86 5.96
N MET A 310 20.74 -14.70 4.93
CA MET A 310 21.97 -15.37 4.51
C MET A 310 23.08 -14.37 4.15
N ILE A 311 22.71 -13.27 3.46
CA ILE A 311 23.62 -12.18 3.13
C ILE A 311 24.15 -11.51 4.40
N PHE A 312 23.29 -11.21 5.36
CA PHE A 312 23.71 -10.59 6.61
C PHE A 312 24.61 -11.51 7.45
N ALA A 313 24.36 -12.82 7.45
CA ALA A 313 25.23 -13.78 8.11
C ALA A 313 26.67 -13.79 7.57
N SER A 314 26.84 -13.40 6.32
CA SER A 314 28.13 -13.39 5.63
C SER A 314 28.94 -12.08 5.81
N VAL A 315 28.41 -11.11 6.58
CA VAL A 315 29.05 -9.81 6.75
C VAL A 315 29.34 -9.49 8.23
N PRO A 316 30.40 -8.73 8.56
CA PRO A 316 30.65 -8.26 9.92
C PRO A 316 29.45 -7.46 10.46
N ALA A 317 29.10 -7.72 11.73
CA ALA A 317 27.93 -7.12 12.39
C ALA A 317 26.57 -7.44 11.73
N GLY A 318 26.45 -8.58 11.07
CA GLY A 318 25.27 -8.99 10.30
C GLY A 318 23.97 -8.97 11.09
N ASP A 319 23.99 -9.36 12.38
CA ASP A 319 22.81 -9.32 13.26
C ASP A 319 22.24 -7.90 13.40
N ILE A 320 23.12 -6.88 13.48
CA ILE A 320 22.70 -5.47 13.56
C ILE A 320 22.02 -5.07 12.25
N PHE A 321 22.60 -5.41 11.10
CA PHE A 321 22.01 -5.10 9.80
C PHE A 321 20.72 -5.88 9.55
N ALA A 322 20.62 -7.13 10.01
CA ALA A 322 19.38 -7.89 9.98
C ALA A 322 18.29 -7.20 10.82
N ALA A 323 18.59 -6.79 12.04
CA ALA A 323 17.64 -6.07 12.89
C ALA A 323 17.20 -4.74 12.25
N LEU A 324 18.13 -3.93 11.70
CA LEU A 324 17.82 -2.68 10.99
C LEU A 324 16.91 -2.94 9.77
N PHE A 325 17.18 -4.01 9.03
CA PHE A 325 16.37 -4.40 7.87
C PHE A 325 14.95 -4.79 8.28
N TYR A 326 14.78 -5.63 9.31
CA TYR A 326 13.45 -6.02 9.76
C TYR A 326 12.70 -4.89 10.47
N ILE A 327 13.38 -3.94 11.12
CA ILE A 327 12.76 -2.68 11.56
C ILE A 327 12.26 -1.90 10.35
N CYS A 328 13.06 -1.78 9.29
CA CYS A 328 12.69 -1.11 8.05
C CYS A 328 11.43 -1.75 7.43
N LEU A 329 11.39 -3.08 7.32
CA LEU A 329 10.23 -3.84 6.82
C LEU A 329 8.99 -3.63 7.69
N LEU A 330 9.15 -3.70 9.01
CA LEU A 330 8.03 -3.52 9.96
C LEU A 330 7.45 -2.10 9.87
N VAL A 331 8.30 -1.09 9.74
CA VAL A 331 7.88 0.30 9.56
C VAL A 331 7.07 0.46 8.25
N ALA A 332 7.57 -0.09 7.15
CA ALA A 332 6.86 -0.06 5.87
C ALA A 332 5.53 -0.84 5.92
N ALA A 333 5.54 -2.02 6.56
CA ALA A 333 4.34 -2.81 6.75
C ALA A 333 3.28 -2.06 7.58
N LEU A 334 3.70 -1.42 8.68
CA LEU A 334 2.80 -0.74 9.59
C LEU A 334 2.16 0.50 8.96
N THR A 335 2.91 1.30 8.22
CA THR A 335 2.35 2.51 7.55
C THR A 335 1.28 2.16 6.52
N SER A 336 1.46 1.06 5.78
CA SER A 336 0.47 0.58 4.81
C SER A 336 -0.74 -0.09 5.48
N SER A 337 -0.53 -0.93 6.50
CA SER A 337 -1.64 -1.59 7.20
C SER A 337 -2.56 -0.59 7.92
N VAL A 338 -1.99 0.47 8.48
CA VAL A 338 -2.74 1.57 9.11
C VAL A 338 -3.66 2.26 8.11
N SER A 339 -3.20 2.50 6.88
CA SER A 339 -4.02 3.14 5.84
C SER A 339 -5.15 2.22 5.34
N LEU A 340 -4.89 0.92 5.17
CA LEU A 340 -5.92 -0.06 4.83
C LEU A 340 -6.99 -0.15 5.92
N LEU A 341 -6.59 -0.21 7.19
CA LEU A 341 -7.51 -0.28 8.32
C LEU A 341 -8.37 0.99 8.43
N GLU A 342 -7.78 2.17 8.19
CA GLU A 342 -8.51 3.44 8.26
C GLU A 342 -9.67 3.50 7.27
N VAL A 343 -9.55 2.92 6.07
CA VAL A 343 -10.65 2.84 5.09
C VAL A 343 -11.86 2.11 5.69
N VAL A 344 -11.62 0.97 6.34
CA VAL A 344 -12.67 0.14 6.92
C VAL A 344 -13.26 0.79 8.16
N VAL A 345 -12.41 1.34 9.03
CA VAL A 345 -12.83 2.04 10.25
C VAL A 345 -13.66 3.28 9.92
N ALA A 346 -13.24 4.08 8.92
CA ALA A 346 -13.99 5.24 8.46
C ALA A 346 -15.37 4.83 7.92
N PHE A 347 -15.44 3.72 7.17
CA PHE A 347 -16.71 3.18 6.69
C PHE A 347 -17.63 2.80 7.85
N ILE A 348 -17.18 1.96 8.78
CA ILE A 348 -17.98 1.51 9.92
C ILE A 348 -18.41 2.69 10.78
N HIS A 349 -17.50 3.63 11.04
CA HIS A 349 -17.78 4.82 11.82
C HIS A 349 -18.86 5.70 11.20
N ASN A 350 -18.74 5.98 9.89
CA ASN A 350 -19.65 6.91 9.20
C ASN A 350 -20.98 6.28 8.80
N GLU A 351 -20.99 5.02 8.30
CA GLU A 351 -22.21 4.40 7.76
C GLU A 351 -23.00 3.65 8.84
N TRP A 352 -22.30 3.04 9.82
CA TRP A 352 -22.96 2.31 10.92
C TRP A 352 -23.05 3.13 12.21
N HIS A 353 -22.52 4.36 12.21
CA HIS A 353 -22.56 5.28 13.34
C HIS A 353 -21.95 4.74 14.63
N LEU A 354 -21.03 3.79 14.54
CA LEU A 354 -20.28 3.28 15.68
C LEU A 354 -19.19 4.27 16.10
N SER A 355 -18.84 4.27 17.39
CA SER A 355 -17.70 5.05 17.84
C SER A 355 -16.40 4.52 17.18
N ARG A 356 -15.40 5.39 16.99
CA ARG A 356 -14.11 4.99 16.39
C ARG A 356 -13.49 3.78 17.12
N ARG A 357 -13.54 3.79 18.47
CA ARG A 357 -13.03 2.66 19.28
C ARG A 357 -13.78 1.36 18.99
N ALA A 358 -15.10 1.40 18.95
CA ALA A 358 -15.91 0.23 18.63
C ALA A 358 -15.65 -0.27 17.21
N SER A 359 -15.48 0.64 16.23
CA SER A 359 -15.14 0.28 14.85
C SER A 359 -13.78 -0.42 14.74
N VAL A 360 -12.76 0.07 15.44
CA VAL A 360 -11.42 -0.55 15.45
C VAL A 360 -11.46 -1.91 16.13
N ILE A 361 -12.17 -2.06 17.26
CA ILE A 361 -12.30 -3.35 17.97
C ILE A 361 -13.04 -4.36 17.09
N LEU A 362 -14.10 -3.95 16.39
CA LEU A 362 -14.83 -4.81 15.47
C LEU A 362 -13.92 -5.29 14.33
N CYS A 363 -13.14 -4.38 13.74
CA CYS A 363 -12.15 -4.73 12.72
C CYS A 363 -11.09 -5.68 13.27
N TRP A 364 -10.58 -5.43 14.49
CA TRP A 364 -9.59 -6.29 15.13
C TRP A 364 -10.10 -7.71 15.28
N VAL A 365 -11.33 -7.88 15.81
CA VAL A 365 -11.94 -9.21 15.99
C VAL A 365 -12.15 -9.92 14.65
N THR A 366 -12.77 -9.25 13.68
CA THR A 366 -13.11 -9.86 12.40
C THR A 366 -11.86 -10.16 11.54
N LEU A 367 -10.85 -9.29 11.57
CA LEU A 367 -9.57 -9.50 10.88
C LEU A 367 -8.70 -10.55 11.56
N PHE A 368 -8.81 -10.72 12.89
CA PHE A 368 -8.16 -11.83 13.57
C PHE A 368 -8.60 -13.18 13.00
N PHE A 369 -9.91 -13.38 12.83
CA PHE A 369 -10.41 -14.63 12.24
C PHE A 369 -10.07 -14.75 10.76
N LEU A 370 -10.28 -13.71 9.95
CA LEU A 370 -10.03 -13.77 8.51
C LEU A 370 -8.53 -13.88 8.19
N GLY A 371 -7.68 -13.17 8.92
CA GLY A 371 -6.23 -13.29 8.80
C GLY A 371 -5.74 -14.64 9.33
N GLY A 372 -6.38 -15.19 10.39
CA GLY A 372 -6.14 -16.55 10.86
C GLY A 372 -6.38 -17.60 9.77
N VAL A 373 -7.46 -17.46 8.98
CA VAL A 373 -7.71 -18.30 7.79
C VAL A 373 -6.53 -18.23 6.81
N SER A 374 -6.04 -17.02 6.50
CA SER A 374 -4.88 -16.83 5.63
C SER A 374 -3.60 -17.42 6.24
N ALA A 375 -3.39 -17.28 7.55
CA ALA A 375 -2.23 -17.83 8.24
C ALA A 375 -2.21 -19.38 8.24
N LEU A 376 -3.37 -20.00 8.41
CA LEU A 376 -3.51 -21.47 8.41
C LEU A 376 -3.33 -22.08 7.02
N SER A 377 -3.48 -21.32 5.95
CA SER A 377 -3.34 -21.80 4.57
C SER A 377 -1.92 -22.26 4.19
N PHE A 378 -0.92 -21.95 4.98
CA PHE A 378 0.45 -22.43 4.79
C PHE A 378 0.77 -23.73 5.54
N GLY A 379 -0.10 -24.18 6.45
CA GLY A 379 0.10 -25.33 7.31
C GLY A 379 -1.11 -26.26 7.32
N VAL A 380 -1.93 -26.19 8.37
CA VAL A 380 -3.07 -27.09 8.60
C VAL A 380 -4.08 -27.11 7.45
N TRP A 381 -4.20 -26.01 6.70
CA TRP A 381 -5.11 -25.89 5.55
C TRP A 381 -4.39 -25.77 4.21
N SER A 382 -3.15 -26.23 4.13
CA SER A 382 -2.35 -26.20 2.88
C SER A 382 -3.01 -26.96 1.72
N ASP A 383 -3.80 -28.00 2.03
CA ASP A 383 -4.52 -28.81 1.05
C ASP A 383 -5.79 -28.12 0.52
N ILE A 384 -6.26 -27.06 1.20
CA ILE A 384 -7.43 -26.28 0.77
C ILE A 384 -6.98 -25.29 -0.30
N THR A 385 -7.26 -25.60 -1.56
CA THR A 385 -6.90 -24.75 -2.70
C THR A 385 -8.13 -24.23 -3.41
N ILE A 386 -8.07 -22.96 -3.85
CA ILE A 386 -9.08 -22.30 -4.68
C ILE A 386 -8.43 -21.89 -5.98
N ALA A 387 -8.92 -22.39 -7.12
CA ALA A 387 -8.31 -22.19 -8.43
C ALA A 387 -6.80 -22.54 -8.47
N GLY A 388 -6.40 -23.61 -7.78
CA GLY A 388 -5.00 -24.09 -7.73
C GLY A 388 -4.06 -23.27 -6.83
N ARG A 389 -4.58 -22.34 -6.03
CA ARG A 389 -3.83 -21.51 -5.08
C ARG A 389 -4.30 -21.77 -3.66
N ASN A 390 -3.41 -21.70 -2.67
CA ASN A 390 -3.83 -21.66 -1.27
C ASN A 390 -4.66 -20.40 -0.98
N ILE A 391 -5.31 -20.31 0.18
CA ILE A 391 -6.24 -19.22 0.49
C ILE A 391 -5.53 -17.85 0.49
N PHE A 392 -4.31 -17.77 1.03
CA PHE A 392 -3.52 -16.54 1.05
C PHE A 392 -3.21 -16.05 -0.39
N ASP A 393 -2.64 -16.93 -1.22
CA ASP A 393 -2.27 -16.61 -2.60
C ASP A 393 -3.50 -16.30 -3.46
N PHE A 394 -4.63 -16.96 -3.19
CA PHE A 394 -5.90 -16.65 -3.86
C PHE A 394 -6.41 -15.25 -3.50
N LEU A 395 -6.37 -14.86 -2.23
CA LEU A 395 -6.76 -13.52 -1.79
C LEU A 395 -5.84 -12.44 -2.39
N ASP A 396 -4.51 -12.65 -2.36
CA ASP A 396 -3.57 -11.70 -3.00
C ASP A 396 -3.83 -11.58 -4.49
N PHE A 397 -4.03 -12.71 -5.18
CA PHE A 397 -4.34 -12.74 -6.61
C PHE A 397 -5.61 -11.96 -6.94
N VAL A 398 -6.71 -12.21 -6.24
CA VAL A 398 -8.00 -11.54 -6.49
C VAL A 398 -7.91 -10.05 -6.16
N CYS A 399 -7.30 -9.68 -5.05
CA CYS A 399 -7.18 -8.28 -4.67
C CYS A 399 -6.25 -7.51 -5.60
N SER A 400 -5.07 -8.05 -5.93
CA SER A 400 -4.05 -7.37 -6.73
C SER A 400 -4.41 -7.28 -8.21
N ASN A 401 -4.98 -8.37 -8.80
CA ASN A 401 -5.20 -8.43 -10.24
C ASN A 401 -6.61 -8.02 -10.67
N PHE A 402 -7.59 -8.01 -9.75
CA PHE A 402 -8.97 -7.66 -10.07
C PHE A 402 -9.48 -6.48 -9.25
N MET A 403 -9.46 -6.60 -7.92
CA MET A 403 -10.20 -5.65 -7.09
C MET A 403 -9.59 -4.25 -7.11
N MET A 404 -8.27 -4.13 -6.94
CA MET A 404 -7.59 -2.82 -7.03
C MET A 404 -7.71 -2.19 -8.42
N PRO A 405 -7.43 -2.89 -9.54
CA PRO A 405 -7.66 -2.33 -10.86
C PRO A 405 -9.12 -1.91 -11.13
N ILE A 406 -10.11 -2.72 -10.76
CA ILE A 406 -11.53 -2.36 -10.90
C ILE A 406 -11.86 -1.10 -10.09
N GLY A 407 -11.35 -1.00 -8.86
CA GLY A 407 -11.50 0.21 -8.04
C GLY A 407 -10.88 1.45 -8.70
N GLY A 408 -9.67 1.31 -9.25
CA GLY A 408 -8.99 2.37 -10.01
C GLY A 408 -9.75 2.78 -11.28
N LEU A 409 -10.34 1.82 -12.00
CA LEU A 409 -11.21 2.07 -13.15
C LEU A 409 -12.46 2.85 -12.74
N ALA A 410 -13.10 2.47 -11.62
CA ALA A 410 -14.27 3.15 -11.10
C ALA A 410 -13.96 4.62 -10.75
N VAL A 411 -12.80 4.88 -10.14
CA VAL A 411 -12.30 6.23 -9.85
C VAL A 411 -12.07 7.01 -11.14
N ALA A 412 -11.39 6.42 -12.12
CA ALA A 412 -11.10 7.07 -13.41
C ALA A 412 -12.39 7.47 -14.15
N VAL A 413 -13.37 6.55 -14.22
CA VAL A 413 -14.66 6.81 -14.87
C VAL A 413 -15.46 7.87 -14.11
N LEU A 414 -15.49 7.82 -12.78
CA LEU A 414 -16.15 8.83 -11.96
C LEU A 414 -15.54 10.21 -12.18
N ALA A 415 -14.22 10.31 -12.00
CA ALA A 415 -13.51 11.59 -12.04
C ALA A 415 -13.46 12.19 -13.44
N GLY A 416 -13.17 11.36 -14.46
CA GLY A 416 -12.93 11.84 -15.83
C GLY A 416 -14.22 12.11 -16.62
N TRP A 417 -15.24 11.25 -16.45
CA TRP A 417 -16.42 11.29 -17.31
C TRP A 417 -17.62 11.94 -16.61
N LYS A 418 -17.93 11.54 -15.38
CA LYS A 418 -19.15 11.99 -14.72
C LYS A 418 -18.98 13.25 -13.90
N ALA A 419 -17.90 13.37 -13.14
CA ALA A 419 -17.71 14.44 -12.16
C ALA A 419 -16.57 15.40 -12.52
N TRP A 420 -16.10 15.41 -13.77
CA TRP A 420 -14.97 16.24 -14.18
C TRP A 420 -15.05 17.71 -13.75
N PRO A 421 -16.19 18.43 -13.90
CA PRO A 421 -16.27 19.82 -13.46
C PRO A 421 -15.94 20.00 -11.98
N ALA A 422 -16.48 19.13 -11.12
CA ALA A 422 -16.22 19.15 -9.68
C ALA A 422 -14.76 18.76 -9.34
N ILE A 423 -14.19 17.79 -10.05
CA ILE A 423 -12.79 17.40 -9.89
C ILE A 423 -11.86 18.54 -10.33
N ARG A 424 -12.14 19.17 -11.46
CA ARG A 424 -11.38 20.35 -11.92
C ARG A 424 -11.35 21.47 -10.87
N GLU A 425 -12.51 21.80 -10.28
CA GLU A 425 -12.59 22.79 -9.19
C GLU A 425 -11.64 22.43 -8.03
N GLU A 426 -11.61 21.17 -7.62
CA GLU A 426 -10.73 20.70 -6.54
C GLU A 426 -9.25 20.80 -6.93
N LEU A 427 -8.89 20.49 -8.18
CA LEU A 427 -7.49 20.55 -8.64
C LEU A 427 -6.95 21.98 -8.69
N VAL A 428 -7.77 22.96 -9.09
CA VAL A 428 -7.37 24.36 -9.23
C VAL A 428 -7.70 25.23 -8.02
N SER A 429 -8.26 24.66 -6.94
CA SER A 429 -8.77 25.39 -5.79
C SER A 429 -7.74 26.27 -5.07
N VAL A 430 -6.48 25.87 -5.05
CA VAL A 430 -5.38 26.55 -4.34
C VAL A 430 -4.42 27.23 -5.30
N ARG A 431 -4.20 26.63 -6.48
CA ARG A 431 -3.27 27.14 -7.50
C ARG A 431 -3.88 26.99 -8.87
N GLN A 432 -3.83 28.07 -9.64
CA GLN A 432 -4.21 28.04 -11.05
C GLN A 432 -3.13 27.36 -11.89
N TYR A 433 -3.56 26.56 -12.84
CA TYR A 433 -2.72 25.88 -13.81
C TYR A 433 -3.14 26.29 -15.22
N SER A 434 -2.22 26.15 -16.19
CA SER A 434 -2.57 26.38 -17.60
C SER A 434 -3.69 25.42 -18.05
N GLU A 435 -4.55 25.86 -18.94
CA GLU A 435 -5.60 24.99 -19.50
C GLU A 435 -5.03 23.74 -20.16
N GLY A 436 -3.84 23.85 -20.80
CA GLY A 436 -3.13 22.71 -21.36
C GLY A 436 -2.77 21.66 -20.31
N THR A 437 -2.29 22.08 -19.12
CA THR A 437 -2.00 21.14 -17.99
C THR A 437 -3.27 20.46 -17.50
N ILE A 438 -4.35 21.22 -17.32
CA ILE A 438 -5.63 20.67 -16.86
C ILE A 438 -6.22 19.70 -17.89
N GLN A 439 -6.13 20.05 -19.18
CA GLN A 439 -6.60 19.16 -20.25
C GLN A 439 -5.74 17.88 -20.34
N MET A 440 -4.43 17.97 -20.14
CA MET A 440 -3.56 16.82 -20.09
C MET A 440 -3.95 15.86 -18.94
N ILE A 441 -4.17 16.39 -17.73
CA ILE A 441 -4.64 15.60 -16.58
C ILE A 441 -5.99 14.94 -16.90
N ARG A 442 -6.91 15.68 -17.52
CA ARG A 442 -8.21 15.15 -17.94
C ARG A 442 -8.06 13.98 -18.90
N VAL A 443 -7.25 14.11 -19.95
CA VAL A 443 -7.01 13.04 -20.93
C VAL A 443 -6.42 11.81 -20.27
N MET A 444 -5.47 12.00 -19.34
CA MET A 444 -4.88 10.89 -18.58
C MET A 444 -5.94 10.13 -17.75
N ILE A 445 -6.81 10.85 -17.03
CA ILE A 445 -7.84 10.23 -16.20
C ILE A 445 -8.95 9.61 -17.07
N THR A 446 -9.39 10.32 -18.12
CA THR A 446 -10.61 9.95 -18.89
C THR A 446 -10.34 8.82 -19.89
N PHE A 447 -9.17 8.79 -20.51
CA PHE A 447 -8.87 7.86 -21.60
C PHE A 447 -7.70 6.93 -21.29
N LEU A 448 -6.54 7.49 -20.90
CA LEU A 448 -5.33 6.70 -20.74
C LEU A 448 -5.44 5.72 -19.56
N ALA A 449 -5.87 6.19 -18.40
CA ALA A 449 -5.99 5.35 -17.22
C ALA A 449 -6.99 4.18 -17.42
N PRO A 450 -8.23 4.38 -17.90
CA PRO A 450 -9.15 3.27 -18.15
C PRO A 450 -8.59 2.20 -19.10
N VAL A 451 -7.97 2.62 -20.21
CA VAL A 451 -7.38 1.67 -21.19
C VAL A 451 -6.28 0.85 -20.54
N LEU A 452 -5.34 1.51 -19.83
CA LEU A 452 -4.23 0.81 -19.21
C LEU A 452 -4.67 -0.06 -18.03
N VAL A 453 -5.71 0.34 -17.28
CA VAL A 453 -6.31 -0.54 -16.25
C VAL A 453 -6.91 -1.80 -16.86
N LEU A 454 -7.65 -1.69 -17.97
CA LEU A 454 -8.21 -2.85 -18.66
C LEU A 454 -7.11 -3.79 -19.18
N VAL A 455 -6.01 -3.22 -19.69
CA VAL A 455 -4.83 -4.01 -20.11
C VAL A 455 -4.20 -4.69 -18.89
N ALA A 456 -4.09 -4.00 -17.74
CA ALA A 456 -3.56 -4.60 -16.51
C ALA A 456 -4.43 -5.77 -16.00
N ILE A 457 -5.76 -5.62 -16.04
CA ILE A 457 -6.69 -6.71 -15.70
C ILE A 457 -6.50 -7.89 -16.64
N TYR A 458 -6.46 -7.63 -17.96
CA TYR A 458 -6.25 -8.68 -18.95
C TYR A 458 -4.95 -9.46 -18.71
N GLN A 459 -3.85 -8.75 -18.48
CA GLN A 459 -2.55 -9.36 -18.18
C GLN A 459 -2.57 -10.17 -16.88
N GLY A 460 -3.20 -9.65 -15.82
CA GLY A 460 -3.30 -10.35 -14.54
C GLY A 460 -4.12 -11.65 -14.59
N VAL A 461 -4.99 -11.79 -15.60
CA VAL A 461 -5.87 -12.96 -15.76
C VAL A 461 -5.32 -13.96 -16.76
N PHE A 462 -4.80 -13.50 -17.89
CA PHE A 462 -4.47 -14.32 -19.06
C PHE A 462 -2.97 -14.32 -19.41
N GLY A 463 -2.17 -13.48 -18.77
CA GLY A 463 -0.70 -13.42 -18.91
C GLY A 463 -0.02 -14.16 -17.79
#